data_cca0ca63549a95162654e5301d74ca55
#
_entry.id   cca0ca63549a95162654e5301d74ca55
#
_cell.length_a   1.000
_cell.length_b   1.000
_cell.length_c   1.000
_cell.angle_alpha   90.00
_cell.angle_beta   90.00
_cell.angle_gamma   90.00
#
_symmetry.space_group_name_H-M   'P 1'
#
loop_
_entity.id
_entity.type
_entity.pdbx_description
1 polymer ?
#
loop_
_entity_poly.entity_id
_entity_poly.type
_entity_poly.pdbx_seq_one_letter_code
_entity_poly.pdbx_strand_id
1 'polypeptide(L)'
;MSLKIENLDLGVQIFSPQINLDERGFVTEIFRSDWLDFFDKSLPKQVNFSKSKPGVIRAWHRHNRNQTDYFMVTKGKMKICIYDGDEKSKTFGTLLEVFADGDDLKIIKVPGNFWHGTKTISSIPS
;
A
#
# COMPACT_ATOMS: atom_id res chain seq x y z
N MET A 1 14.64 7.64 -15.48
CA MET A 1 13.25 7.18 -15.65
C MET A 1 12.40 7.80 -14.55
N SER A 2 11.36 8.51 -14.93
CA SER A 2 10.43 9.06 -13.94
C SER A 2 9.50 7.94 -13.43
N LEU A 3 9.30 7.88 -12.12
CA LEU A 3 8.36 6.95 -11.50
C LEU A 3 6.92 7.47 -11.67
N LYS A 4 5.99 6.56 -11.91
CA LYS A 4 4.57 6.89 -11.98
C LYS A 4 3.97 6.84 -10.57
N ILE A 5 3.90 8.00 -9.93
CA ILE A 5 3.42 8.17 -8.55
C ILE A 5 2.17 9.03 -8.53
N GLU A 6 1.14 8.55 -7.85
CA GLU A 6 -0.08 9.27 -7.55
C GLU A 6 -0.07 9.68 -6.08
N ASN A 7 -0.37 10.94 -5.80
CA ASN A 7 -0.46 11.47 -4.44
C ASN A 7 -1.92 11.53 -4.00
N LEU A 8 -2.23 10.94 -2.86
CA LEU A 8 -3.55 10.94 -2.24
C LEU A 8 -3.54 11.76 -0.95
N ASP A 9 -4.69 11.82 -0.27
CA ASP A 9 -4.81 12.44 1.04
C ASP A 9 -3.90 11.74 2.08
N LEU A 10 -3.66 12.38 3.20
CA LEU A 10 -2.87 11.87 4.33
C LEU A 10 -1.41 11.53 3.96
N GLY A 11 -0.89 12.09 2.87
CA GLY A 11 0.47 11.78 2.41
C GLY A 11 0.62 10.36 1.86
N VAL A 12 -0.47 9.66 1.61
CA VAL A 12 -0.45 8.34 0.96
C VAL A 12 -0.06 8.50 -0.49
N GLN A 13 0.82 7.62 -0.96
CA GLN A 13 1.26 7.60 -2.35
C GLN A 13 1.05 6.22 -2.96
N ILE A 14 0.68 6.19 -4.24
CA ILE A 14 0.55 4.96 -5.00
C ILE A 14 1.56 4.98 -6.14
N PHE A 15 2.42 3.97 -6.19
CA PHE A 15 3.37 3.75 -7.26
C PHE A 15 2.86 2.65 -8.18
N SER A 16 2.85 2.93 -9.49
CA SER A 16 2.50 1.96 -10.53
C SER A 16 3.78 1.43 -11.17
N PRO A 17 4.21 0.18 -10.88
CA PRO A 17 5.38 -0.37 -11.52
C PRO A 17 5.17 -0.58 -13.01
N GLN A 18 6.25 -0.46 -13.77
CA GLN A 18 6.20 -0.75 -15.20
C GLN A 18 6.09 -2.25 -15.44
N ILE A 19 5.06 -2.66 -16.15
CA ILE A 19 4.86 -4.06 -16.53
C ILE A 19 5.52 -4.28 -17.89
N ASN A 20 6.46 -5.21 -17.94
CA ASN A 20 7.13 -5.62 -19.17
C ASN A 20 6.52 -6.93 -19.66
N LEU A 21 5.61 -6.83 -20.62
CA LEU A 21 4.79 -7.92 -21.13
C LEU A 21 5.43 -8.55 -22.36
N ASP A 22 5.40 -9.87 -22.47
CA ASP A 22 5.76 -10.63 -23.64
C ASP A 22 4.87 -11.88 -23.79
N GLU A 23 5.15 -12.75 -24.74
CA GLU A 23 4.36 -13.96 -25.00
C GLU A 23 4.40 -14.98 -23.85
N ARG A 24 5.34 -14.87 -22.91
CA ARG A 24 5.48 -15.77 -21.75
C ARG A 24 4.72 -15.25 -20.52
N GLY A 25 4.22 -14.00 -20.54
CA GLY A 25 3.62 -13.33 -19.42
C GLY A 25 4.23 -11.95 -19.20
N PHE A 26 4.67 -11.64 -17.97
CA PHE A 26 5.30 -10.35 -17.70
C PHE A 26 6.39 -10.47 -16.64
N VAL A 27 7.27 -9.48 -16.63
CA VAL A 27 8.17 -9.20 -15.51
C VAL A 27 8.02 -7.74 -15.12
N THR A 28 8.12 -7.47 -13.82
CA THR A 28 8.10 -6.11 -13.31
C THR A 28 9.06 -5.98 -12.13
N GLU A 29 9.70 -4.82 -12.02
CA GLU A 29 10.46 -4.48 -10.82
C GLU A 29 9.51 -3.85 -9.81
N ILE A 30 9.49 -4.36 -8.60
CA ILE A 30 8.60 -3.87 -7.53
C ILE A 30 9.36 -3.13 -6.43
N PHE A 31 10.68 -3.24 -6.41
CA PHE A 31 11.52 -2.53 -5.46
C PHE A 31 12.91 -2.29 -6.04
N ARG A 32 13.37 -1.06 -5.93
CA ARG A 32 14.78 -0.68 -6.15
C ARG A 32 15.17 0.35 -5.10
N SER A 33 16.31 0.17 -4.49
CA SER A 33 16.82 1.10 -3.47
C SER A 33 17.14 2.48 -4.02
N ASP A 34 17.30 2.59 -5.34
CA ASP A 34 17.56 3.86 -6.03
C ASP A 34 16.30 4.60 -6.50
N TRP A 35 15.11 4.08 -6.22
CA TRP A 35 13.84 4.78 -6.44
C TRP A 35 13.57 5.80 -5.33
N LEU A 36 14.42 6.82 -5.24
CA LEU A 36 14.41 7.78 -4.14
C LEU A 36 13.18 8.67 -4.09
N ASP A 37 12.53 8.90 -5.24
CA ASP A 37 11.30 9.70 -5.31
C ASP A 37 10.12 9.03 -4.58
N PHE A 38 10.15 7.70 -4.49
CA PHE A 38 9.10 6.94 -3.82
C PHE A 38 9.51 6.44 -2.44
N PHE A 39 10.67 5.80 -2.33
CA PHE A 39 11.10 5.23 -1.06
C PHE A 39 11.75 6.27 -0.15
N ASP A 40 12.39 7.28 -0.72
CA ASP A 40 12.99 8.37 0.02
C ASP A 40 13.96 7.83 1.11
N LYS A 41 13.83 8.33 2.33
CA LYS A 41 14.59 7.84 3.49
C LYS A 41 13.94 6.64 4.18
N SER A 42 12.78 6.21 3.69
CA SER A 42 11.96 5.16 4.29
C SER A 42 12.11 3.83 3.57
N LEU A 43 13.34 3.46 3.23
CA LEU A 43 13.61 2.17 2.57
C LEU A 43 13.05 1.01 3.39
N PRO A 44 12.35 0.06 2.76
CA PRO A 44 11.87 -1.13 3.45
C PRO A 44 13.03 -1.92 4.06
N LYS A 45 12.88 -2.31 5.32
CA LYS A 45 13.86 -3.11 6.06
C LYS A 45 13.35 -4.52 6.38
N GLN A 46 12.06 -4.72 6.22
CA GLN A 46 11.39 -5.99 6.48
C GLN A 46 10.25 -6.17 5.50
N VAL A 47 10.08 -7.39 5.01
CA VAL A 47 8.98 -7.76 4.13
C VAL A 47 8.22 -8.92 4.77
N ASN A 48 6.92 -8.76 4.92
CA ASN A 48 6.01 -9.81 5.35
C ASN A 48 5.09 -10.18 4.18
N PHE A 49 4.86 -11.45 4.00
CA PHE A 49 3.88 -11.95 3.04
C PHE A 49 2.76 -12.64 3.80
N SER A 50 1.53 -12.23 3.56
CA SER A 50 0.37 -12.77 4.26
C SER A 50 -0.74 -13.13 3.29
N LYS A 51 -1.63 -14.01 3.73
CA LYS A 51 -2.82 -14.42 2.99
C LYS A 51 -4.04 -14.22 3.88
N SER A 52 -5.08 -13.61 3.32
CA SER A 52 -6.36 -13.40 4.00
C SER A 52 -7.48 -14.02 3.20
N LYS A 53 -8.32 -14.82 3.87
CA LYS A 53 -9.51 -15.42 3.26
C LYS A 53 -10.54 -14.35 2.91
N PRO A 54 -11.51 -14.62 2.00
CA PRO A 54 -12.55 -13.67 1.66
C PRO A 54 -13.28 -13.13 2.90
N GLY A 55 -13.51 -11.83 2.95
CA GLY A 55 -14.20 -11.15 4.03
C GLY A 55 -13.38 -10.90 5.29
N VAL A 56 -12.16 -11.42 5.38
CA VAL A 56 -11.31 -11.22 6.57
C VAL A 56 -10.88 -9.76 6.68
N ILE A 57 -11.02 -9.24 7.89
CA ILE A 57 -10.57 -7.91 8.29
C ILE A 57 -9.37 -8.05 9.20
N ARG A 58 -8.29 -7.34 8.89
CA ARG A 58 -7.12 -7.17 9.75
C ARG A 58 -6.97 -5.68 10.04
N ALA A 59 -7.49 -5.24 11.14
CA ALA A 59 -7.53 -3.83 11.54
C ALA A 59 -7.49 -3.75 13.08
N TRP A 60 -7.28 -2.65 13.66
CA TRP A 60 -6.57 -1.47 13.17
C TRP A 60 -5.17 -1.50 13.73
N HIS A 61 -4.18 -1.13 12.96
CA HIS A 61 -2.78 -1.14 13.36
C HIS A 61 -2.22 0.27 13.27
N ARG A 62 -1.38 0.63 14.24
CA ARG A 62 -0.63 1.87 14.26
C ARG A 62 0.76 1.60 14.83
N HIS A 63 1.75 2.22 14.21
CA HIS A 63 3.13 2.09 14.65
C HIS A 63 3.57 3.30 15.47
N ASN A 64 4.08 3.06 16.69
CA ASN A 64 4.55 4.13 17.58
C ASN A 64 5.87 4.77 17.14
N ARG A 65 6.53 4.22 16.11
CA ARG A 65 7.87 4.60 15.67
C ARG A 65 7.88 5.46 14.40
N ASN A 66 6.75 6.03 14.00
CA ASN A 66 6.65 6.73 12.72
C ASN A 66 7.14 5.86 11.54
N GLN A 67 6.82 4.58 11.58
CA GLN A 67 7.20 3.59 10.56
C GLN A 67 6.33 3.76 9.32
N THR A 68 6.96 3.94 8.17
CA THR A 68 6.25 3.90 6.89
C THR A 68 6.00 2.47 6.47
N ASP A 69 4.77 2.17 6.09
CA ASP A 69 4.39 0.87 5.55
C ASP A 69 4.16 0.94 4.04
N TYR A 70 4.50 -0.13 3.36
CA TYR A 70 4.27 -0.31 1.93
C TYR A 70 3.44 -1.56 1.74
N PHE A 71 2.33 -1.44 1.02
CA PHE A 71 1.42 -2.55 0.74
C PHE A 71 1.41 -2.86 -0.74
N MET A 72 1.38 -4.13 -1.07
CA MET A 72 1.14 -4.61 -2.44
C MET A 72 0.25 -5.84 -2.38
N VAL A 73 -0.85 -5.81 -3.14
CA VAL A 73 -1.74 -6.95 -3.30
C VAL A 73 -1.34 -7.70 -4.56
N THR A 74 -1.06 -8.99 -4.43
CA THR A 74 -0.58 -9.83 -5.55
C THR A 74 -1.64 -10.79 -6.07
N LYS A 75 -2.74 -10.95 -5.34
CA LYS A 75 -3.85 -11.83 -5.71
C LYS A 75 -5.14 -11.34 -5.05
N GLY A 76 -6.24 -11.46 -5.76
CA GLY A 76 -7.54 -11.03 -5.26
C GLY A 76 -7.66 -9.52 -5.17
N LYS A 77 -8.61 -9.05 -4.38
CA LYS A 77 -8.88 -7.62 -4.18
C LYS A 77 -8.96 -7.31 -2.69
N MET A 78 -8.41 -6.17 -2.32
CA MET A 78 -8.34 -5.75 -0.93
C MET A 78 -8.69 -4.25 -0.82
N LYS A 79 -9.48 -3.92 0.18
CA LYS A 79 -9.67 -2.54 0.61
C LYS A 79 -8.67 -2.26 1.72
N ILE A 80 -7.87 -1.21 1.56
CA ILE A 80 -6.91 -0.73 2.55
C ILE A 80 -7.43 0.60 3.06
N CYS A 81 -7.68 0.70 4.36
CA CYS A 81 -8.19 1.89 5.01
C CYS A 81 -7.09 2.56 5.82
N ILE A 82 -7.00 3.88 5.71
CA ILE A 82 -6.08 4.72 6.45
C ILE A 82 -6.90 5.80 7.17
N TYR A 83 -6.70 5.94 8.48
CA TYR A 83 -7.47 6.84 9.32
C TYR A 83 -6.56 7.71 10.18
N ASP A 84 -6.83 9.01 10.17
CA ASP A 84 -6.17 9.96 11.06
C ASP A 84 -6.97 10.13 12.34
N GLY A 85 -6.51 9.47 13.41
CA GLY A 85 -7.12 9.54 14.73
C GLY A 85 -6.43 10.52 15.69
N ASP A 86 -5.53 11.36 15.22
CA ASP A 86 -4.86 12.36 16.05
C ASP A 86 -5.72 13.63 16.14
N GLU A 87 -6.30 13.86 17.33
CA GLU A 87 -7.16 15.02 17.59
C GLU A 87 -6.45 16.38 17.37
N LYS A 88 -5.11 16.39 17.41
CA LYS A 88 -4.31 17.60 17.18
C LYS A 88 -3.96 17.81 15.71
N SER A 89 -4.23 16.83 14.87
CA SER A 89 -3.93 16.88 13.44
C SER A 89 -4.95 17.77 12.71
N LYS A 90 -4.48 18.49 11.68
CA LYS A 90 -5.36 19.25 10.79
C LYS A 90 -6.30 18.35 9.98
N THR A 91 -5.93 17.07 9.80
CA THR A 91 -6.70 16.09 9.05
C THR A 91 -7.42 15.08 9.96
N PHE A 92 -7.55 15.39 11.25
CA PHE A 92 -8.25 14.54 12.21
C PHE A 92 -9.62 14.09 11.69
N GLY A 93 -9.90 12.81 11.82
CA GLY A 93 -11.15 12.21 11.38
C GLY A 93 -11.21 11.83 9.91
N THR A 94 -10.17 12.15 9.13
CA THR A 94 -10.12 11.75 7.72
C THR A 94 -9.93 10.25 7.59
N LEU A 95 -10.81 9.62 6.79
CA LEU A 95 -10.70 8.23 6.38
C LEU A 95 -10.43 8.17 4.88
N LEU A 96 -9.34 7.51 4.52
CA LEU A 96 -8.99 7.22 3.13
C LEU A 96 -9.17 5.72 2.88
N GLU A 97 -9.87 5.37 1.82
CA GLU A 97 -10.03 4.00 1.35
C GLU A 97 -9.29 3.83 0.02
N VAL A 98 -8.40 2.85 -0.04
CA VAL A 98 -7.66 2.48 -1.25
C VAL A 98 -8.03 1.06 -1.64
N PHE A 99 -8.43 0.88 -2.89
CA PHE A 99 -8.77 -0.44 -3.43
C PHE A 99 -7.58 -0.96 -4.23
N ALA A 100 -7.08 -2.13 -3.83
CA ALA A 100 -5.94 -2.78 -4.46
C ALA A 100 -6.35 -4.09 -5.10
N ASP A 101 -5.81 -4.36 -6.28
CA ASP A 101 -6.15 -5.51 -7.11
C ASP A 101 -4.87 -6.22 -7.54
N GLY A 102 -4.79 -7.53 -7.30
CA GLY A 102 -3.63 -8.34 -7.69
C GLY A 102 -3.41 -8.40 -9.20
N ASP A 103 -4.44 -8.12 -10.01
CA ASP A 103 -4.33 -8.05 -11.47
C ASP A 103 -3.87 -6.67 -11.96
N ASP A 104 -3.79 -5.68 -11.07
CA ASP A 104 -3.30 -4.33 -11.37
C ASP A 104 -2.33 -3.90 -10.27
N LEU A 105 -1.09 -4.38 -10.37
CA LEU A 105 -0.09 -4.22 -9.31
C LEU A 105 0.18 -2.75 -9.01
N LYS A 106 0.02 -2.40 -7.73
CA LYS A 106 0.32 -1.09 -7.17
C LYS A 106 1.10 -1.26 -5.87
N ILE A 107 1.98 -0.33 -5.59
CA ILE A 107 2.63 -0.25 -4.30
C ILE A 107 2.11 0.99 -3.59
N ILE A 108 1.51 0.78 -2.42
CA ILE A 108 0.84 1.82 -1.65
C ILE A 108 1.71 2.18 -0.46
N LYS A 109 2.17 3.42 -0.41
CA LYS A 109 2.99 3.96 0.67
C LYS A 109 2.11 4.67 1.67
N VAL A 110 2.14 4.22 2.92
CA VAL A 110 1.34 4.77 4.02
C VAL A 110 2.27 5.30 5.11
N PRO A 111 2.22 6.62 5.40
CA PRO A 111 2.97 7.17 6.51
C PRO A 111 2.59 6.54 7.86
N GLY A 112 3.55 6.47 8.78
CA GLY A 112 3.40 5.70 10.02
C GLY A 112 2.53 6.33 11.10
N ASN A 113 2.04 7.56 10.91
CA ASN A 113 1.29 8.29 11.92
C ASN A 113 -0.20 7.95 11.96
N PHE A 114 -0.66 7.10 11.08
CA PHE A 114 -2.08 6.82 10.90
C PHE A 114 -2.42 5.40 11.29
N TRP A 115 -3.68 5.19 11.64
CA TRP A 115 -4.26 3.87 11.75
C TRP A 115 -4.48 3.30 10.35
N HIS A 116 -4.20 2.02 10.17
CA HIS A 116 -4.50 1.33 8.92
C HIS A 116 -5.11 -0.04 9.17
N GLY A 117 -5.86 -0.50 8.21
CA GLY A 117 -6.47 -1.82 8.23
C GLY A 117 -6.78 -2.30 6.83
N THR A 118 -7.02 -3.59 6.69
CA THR A 118 -7.30 -4.23 5.41
C THR A 118 -8.52 -5.12 5.50
N LYS A 119 -9.22 -5.24 4.38
CA LYS A 119 -10.31 -6.21 4.20
C LYS A 119 -10.21 -6.86 2.84
N THR A 120 -10.24 -8.18 2.80
CA THR A 120 -10.36 -8.94 1.54
C THR A 120 -11.78 -8.81 1.03
N ILE A 121 -11.95 -8.20 -0.16
CA ILE A 121 -13.26 -7.92 -0.76
C ILE A 121 -13.56 -8.80 -1.98
N SER A 122 -12.58 -9.58 -2.45
CA SER A 122 -12.79 -10.56 -3.52
C SER A 122 -13.39 -11.85 -2.99
N SER A 123 -13.96 -12.65 -3.91
CA SER A 123 -14.47 -14.00 -3.60
C SER A 123 -13.34 -15.03 -3.44
N ILE A 124 -12.12 -14.67 -3.82
CA ILE A 124 -10.90 -15.46 -3.60
C ILE A 124 -10.04 -14.80 -2.52
N PRO A 125 -9.11 -15.55 -1.87
CA PRO A 125 -8.18 -14.95 -0.90
C PRO A 125 -7.28 -13.88 -1.54
N SER A 126 -6.87 -12.95 -0.72
CA SER A 126 -5.91 -11.92 -1.11
C SER A 126 -4.68 -11.95 -0.21
#